data_c85df586b2a7ee4d153d41fec480b847
#
_entry.id   c85df586b2a7ee4d153d41fec480b847
#
_cell.length_a   1.000
_cell.length_b   1.000
_cell.length_c   1.000
_cell.angle_alpha   90.00
_cell.angle_beta   90.00
_cell.angle_gamma   90.00
#
_symmetry.space_group_name_H-M   'P 1'
#
loop_
_entity.id
_entity.type
_entity.pdbx_description
1 polymer ?
#
loop_
_entity_poly.entity_id
_entity_poly.type
_entity_poly.pdbx_seq_one_letter_code
_entity_poly.pdbx_strand_id
1 'polypeptide(L)'
;MEKDTNEKLRRNYAEQIVEKERAMDQLSKEKKQIQTIFGTLESELTRNFRELEQLNAEVIHKVGKSTRWEQEELSGKQRYLRGFLQQQTHELSQRYTKATAQSNEERLQLQRERSRLSWD
;
A
#
# COMPACT_ATOMS: atom_id res chain seq x y z
N MET A 1 40.11 -26.95 1.57
CA MET A 1 39.48 -26.35 0.40
C MET A 1 37.97 -26.34 0.46
N GLU A 2 37.32 -27.43 0.84
CA GLU A 2 35.87 -27.48 1.03
C GLU A 2 35.41 -26.52 2.14
N LYS A 3 36.20 -26.42 3.21
CA LYS A 3 35.94 -25.53 4.33
C LYS A 3 35.89 -24.05 3.92
N ASP A 4 36.84 -23.59 3.13
CA ASP A 4 36.88 -22.21 2.63
C ASP A 4 35.71 -21.92 1.66
N THR A 5 35.38 -22.90 0.83
CA THR A 5 34.26 -22.78 -0.12
C THR A 5 32.92 -22.67 0.64
N ASN A 6 32.75 -23.48 1.69
CA ASN A 6 31.54 -23.44 2.50
C ASN A 6 31.43 -22.14 3.31
N GLU A 7 32.53 -21.60 3.80
CA GLU A 7 32.55 -20.29 4.47
C GLU A 7 32.12 -19.18 3.50
N LYS A 8 32.64 -19.19 2.26
CA LYS A 8 32.25 -18.21 1.24
C LYS A 8 30.77 -18.33 0.91
N LEU A 9 30.28 -19.56 0.73
CA LEU A 9 28.86 -19.81 0.47
C LEU A 9 27.98 -19.33 1.61
N ARG A 10 28.33 -19.62 2.85
CA ARG A 10 27.60 -19.14 4.04
C ARG A 10 27.55 -17.62 4.08
N ARG A 11 28.69 -16.97 3.81
CA ARG A 11 28.79 -15.51 3.79
C ARG A 11 27.91 -14.93 2.68
N ASN A 12 27.91 -15.55 1.51
CA ASN A 12 27.08 -15.13 0.39
C ASN A 12 25.59 -15.28 0.74
N TYR A 13 25.19 -16.40 1.33
CA TYR A 13 23.81 -16.59 1.80
C TYR A 13 23.43 -15.56 2.86
N ALA A 14 24.31 -15.26 3.80
CA ALA A 14 24.08 -14.26 4.85
C ALA A 14 23.85 -12.88 4.24
N GLU A 15 24.63 -12.48 3.24
CA GLU A 15 24.46 -11.22 2.52
C GLU A 15 23.12 -11.16 1.78
N GLN A 16 22.76 -12.23 1.10
CA GLN A 16 21.47 -12.31 0.39
C GLN A 16 20.28 -12.25 1.35
N ILE A 17 20.40 -12.89 2.51
CA ILE A 17 19.37 -12.84 3.56
C ILE A 17 19.18 -11.41 4.05
N VAL A 18 20.26 -10.68 4.31
CA VAL A 18 20.22 -9.27 4.72
C VAL A 18 19.58 -8.41 3.65
N GLU A 19 19.90 -8.65 2.38
CA GLU A 19 19.26 -7.94 1.26
C GLU A 19 17.73 -8.16 1.23
N LYS A 20 17.29 -9.40 1.48
CA LYS A 20 15.86 -9.72 1.53
C LYS A 20 15.17 -9.03 2.72
N GLU A 21 15.84 -8.98 3.86
CA GLU A 21 15.33 -8.27 5.03
C GLU A 21 15.21 -6.78 4.78
N ARG A 22 16.19 -6.17 4.12
CA ARG A 22 16.14 -4.76 3.71
C ARG A 22 15.01 -4.49 2.73
N ALA A 23 14.82 -5.39 1.76
CA ALA A 23 13.72 -5.28 0.79
C ALA A 23 12.37 -5.33 1.51
N MET A 24 12.20 -6.21 2.49
CA MET A 24 10.98 -6.32 3.28
C MET A 24 10.73 -5.04 4.09
N ASP A 25 11.76 -4.48 4.71
CA ASP A 25 11.66 -3.21 5.45
C ASP A 25 11.26 -2.06 4.52
N GLN A 26 11.85 -2.01 3.34
CA GLN A 26 11.53 -0.99 2.33
C GLN A 26 10.08 -1.11 1.86
N LEU A 27 9.60 -2.32 1.58
CA LEU A 27 8.22 -2.58 1.21
C LEU A 27 7.25 -2.15 2.32
N SER A 28 7.60 -2.41 3.57
CA SER A 28 6.79 -2.00 4.72
C SER A 28 6.69 -0.49 4.83
N LYS A 29 7.79 0.23 4.63
CA LYS A 29 7.82 1.70 4.63
C LYS A 29 7.00 2.28 3.51
N GLU A 30 7.16 1.75 2.29
CA GLU A 30 6.41 2.19 1.13
C GLU A 30 4.91 1.97 1.31
N LYS A 31 4.53 0.82 1.84
CA LYS A 31 3.13 0.51 2.14
C LYS A 31 2.52 1.54 3.08
N LYS A 32 3.24 1.89 4.17
CA LYS A 32 2.79 2.89 5.14
C LYS A 32 2.66 4.27 4.50
N GLN A 33 3.62 4.66 3.68
CA GLN A 33 3.59 5.95 2.97
C GLN A 33 2.39 6.05 2.04
N ILE A 34 2.12 5.00 1.27
CA ILE A 34 0.97 4.94 0.36
C ILE A 34 -0.34 4.98 1.14
N GLN A 35 -0.44 4.25 2.24
CA GLN A 35 -1.62 4.29 3.11
C GLN A 35 -1.87 5.70 3.66
N THR A 36 -0.82 6.41 4.04
CA THR A 36 -0.92 7.80 4.51
C THR A 36 -1.39 8.72 3.39
N ILE A 37 -0.83 8.59 2.19
CA ILE A 37 -1.22 9.39 1.02
C ILE A 37 -2.70 9.17 0.70
N PHE A 38 -3.15 7.93 0.63
CA PHE A 38 -4.56 7.61 0.34
C PHE A 38 -5.49 8.10 1.45
N GLY A 39 -5.07 8.00 2.71
CA GLY A 39 -5.83 8.54 3.85
C GLY A 39 -6.00 10.05 3.74
N THR A 40 -4.95 10.77 3.37
CA THR A 40 -5.00 12.22 3.14
C THR A 40 -5.92 12.56 1.98
N LEU A 41 -5.82 11.84 0.86
CA LEU A 41 -6.69 12.03 -0.30
C LEU A 41 -8.16 11.81 0.04
N GLU A 42 -8.45 10.77 0.80
CA GLU A 42 -9.81 10.47 1.25
C GLU A 42 -10.38 11.60 2.13
N SER A 43 -9.57 12.11 3.05
CA SER A 43 -9.95 13.22 3.93
C SER A 43 -10.19 14.50 3.14
N GLU A 44 -9.31 14.83 2.20
CA GLU A 44 -9.45 16.01 1.33
C GLU A 44 -10.67 15.89 0.43
N LEU A 45 -10.91 14.72 -0.14
CA LEU A 45 -12.07 14.45 -0.98
C LEU A 45 -13.36 14.66 -0.18
N THR A 46 -13.43 14.10 1.02
CA THR A 46 -14.60 14.26 1.91
C THR A 46 -14.82 15.73 2.24
N ARG A 47 -13.78 16.48 2.57
CA ARG A 47 -13.88 17.90 2.87
C ARG A 47 -14.37 18.70 1.66
N ASN A 48 -13.78 18.45 0.49
CA ASN A 48 -14.15 19.16 -0.74
C ASN A 48 -15.61 18.91 -1.12
N PHE A 49 -16.08 17.67 -1.02
CA PHE A 49 -17.48 17.36 -1.29
C PHE A 49 -18.43 17.99 -0.26
N ARG A 50 -18.02 18.07 1.01
CA ARG A 50 -18.79 18.75 2.03
C ARG A 50 -18.94 20.24 1.75
N GLU A 51 -17.85 20.89 1.31
CA GLU A 51 -17.87 22.30 0.90
C GLU A 51 -18.78 22.52 -0.31
N LEU A 52 -18.73 21.62 -1.29
CA LEU A 52 -19.61 21.66 -2.47
C LEU A 52 -21.08 21.48 -2.10
N GLU A 53 -21.37 20.58 -1.17
CA GLU A 53 -22.74 20.37 -0.64
C GLU A 53 -23.25 21.63 0.05
N GLN A 54 -22.41 22.31 0.85
CA GLN A 54 -22.75 23.56 1.50
C GLN A 54 -23.04 24.67 0.50
N LEU A 55 -22.19 24.81 -0.52
CA LEU A 55 -22.39 25.78 -1.60
C LEU A 55 -23.69 25.52 -2.37
N ASN A 56 -23.97 24.27 -2.69
CA ASN A 56 -25.21 23.88 -3.33
C ASN A 56 -26.42 24.22 -2.47
N ALA A 57 -26.37 23.95 -1.17
CA ALA A 57 -27.44 24.28 -0.23
C ALA A 57 -27.70 25.79 -0.19
N GLU A 58 -26.65 26.62 -0.22
CA GLU A 58 -26.77 28.08 -0.30
C GLU A 58 -27.41 28.54 -1.61
N VAL A 59 -27.01 27.94 -2.73
CA VAL A 59 -27.59 28.26 -4.05
C VAL A 59 -29.05 27.86 -4.08
N ILE A 60 -29.43 26.70 -3.55
CA ILE A 60 -30.83 26.23 -3.45
C ILE A 60 -31.66 27.25 -2.64
N HIS A 61 -31.11 27.69 -1.53
CA HIS A 61 -31.81 28.64 -0.66
C HIS A 61 -32.04 29.98 -1.35
N LYS A 62 -31.10 30.45 -2.16
CA LYS A 62 -31.16 31.74 -2.88
C LYS A 62 -31.99 31.69 -4.14
N VAL A 63 -31.91 30.61 -4.91
CA VAL A 63 -32.49 30.50 -6.27
C VAL A 63 -33.81 29.70 -6.28
N GLY A 64 -34.05 28.88 -5.29
CA GLY A 64 -35.36 28.23 -5.07
C GLY A 64 -35.71 27.09 -6.01
N LYS A 65 -34.84 26.63 -6.91
CA LYS A 65 -35.20 25.53 -7.80
C LYS A 65 -34.00 24.72 -8.30
N SER A 66 -34.24 23.45 -8.55
CA SER A 66 -33.57 22.51 -9.44
C SER A 66 -32.19 21.98 -9.06
N THR A 67 -31.79 22.07 -7.84
CA THR A 67 -30.49 21.57 -7.41
C THR A 67 -30.55 20.20 -6.75
N ARG A 68 -31.78 19.64 -6.58
CA ARG A 68 -31.94 18.30 -6.03
C ARG A 68 -31.28 17.26 -6.95
N TRP A 69 -31.45 17.40 -8.25
CA TRP A 69 -30.80 16.56 -9.24
C TRP A 69 -29.26 16.72 -9.18
N GLU A 70 -28.79 17.96 -9.12
CA GLU A 70 -27.36 18.28 -9.00
C GLU A 70 -26.76 17.73 -7.71
N GLN A 71 -27.49 17.80 -6.58
CA GLN A 71 -27.06 17.22 -5.31
C GLN A 71 -26.97 15.69 -5.41
N GLU A 72 -27.93 15.05 -6.03
CA GLU A 72 -27.93 13.59 -6.22
C GLU A 72 -26.78 13.17 -7.11
N GLU A 73 -26.48 13.92 -8.17
CA GLU A 73 -25.35 13.69 -9.04
C GLU A 73 -24.03 13.85 -8.30
N LEU A 74 -23.90 14.91 -7.48
CA LEU A 74 -22.71 15.16 -6.67
C LEU A 74 -22.48 14.04 -5.65
N SER A 75 -23.55 13.61 -4.97
CA SER A 75 -23.50 12.50 -4.01
C SER A 75 -23.11 11.19 -4.68
N GLY A 76 -23.59 10.96 -5.90
CA GLY A 76 -23.22 9.80 -6.70
C GLY A 76 -21.74 9.80 -7.08
N LYS A 77 -21.22 10.95 -7.50
CA LYS A 77 -19.79 11.12 -7.82
C LYS A 77 -18.93 10.93 -6.57
N GLN A 78 -19.34 11.44 -5.43
CA GLN A 78 -18.65 11.28 -4.16
C GLN A 78 -18.54 9.81 -3.80
N ARG A 79 -19.65 9.06 -3.87
CA ARG A 79 -19.67 7.63 -3.58
C ARG A 79 -18.79 6.84 -4.51
N TYR A 80 -18.83 7.17 -5.80
CA TYR A 80 -18.01 6.53 -6.81
C TYR A 80 -16.52 6.75 -6.54
N LEU A 81 -16.10 7.99 -6.32
CA LEU A 81 -14.70 8.33 -6.08
C LEU A 81 -14.19 7.71 -4.78
N ARG A 82 -15.00 7.73 -3.73
CA ARG A 82 -14.64 7.11 -2.45
C ARG A 82 -14.47 5.59 -2.61
N GLY A 83 -15.40 4.94 -3.29
CA GLY A 83 -15.32 3.50 -3.57
C GLY A 83 -14.11 3.15 -4.42
N PHE A 84 -13.83 3.94 -5.45
CA PHE A 84 -12.64 3.77 -6.29
C PHE A 84 -11.36 3.90 -5.47
N LEU A 85 -11.25 4.92 -4.63
CA LEU A 85 -10.08 5.15 -3.78
C LEU A 85 -9.88 4.00 -2.78
N GLN A 86 -10.95 3.54 -2.15
CA GLN A 86 -10.90 2.40 -1.23
C GLN A 86 -10.45 1.13 -1.93
N GLN A 87 -10.94 0.89 -3.13
CA GLN A 87 -10.55 -0.28 -3.93
C GLN A 87 -9.07 -0.22 -4.30
N GLN A 88 -8.58 0.93 -4.75
CA GLN A 88 -7.18 1.13 -5.10
C GLN A 88 -6.27 0.94 -3.89
N THR A 89 -6.67 1.47 -2.73
CA THR A 89 -5.95 1.30 -1.47
C THR A 89 -5.85 -0.20 -1.11
N HIS A 90 -6.96 -0.91 -1.22
CA HIS A 90 -7.02 -2.35 -0.93
C HIS A 90 -6.11 -3.15 -1.87
N GLU A 91 -6.18 -2.89 -3.17
CA GLU A 91 -5.35 -3.58 -4.16
C GLU A 91 -3.86 -3.34 -3.93
N LEU A 92 -3.47 -2.10 -3.67
CA LEU A 92 -2.08 -1.77 -3.37
C LEU A 92 -1.60 -2.44 -2.10
N SER A 93 -2.42 -2.43 -1.04
CA SER A 93 -2.09 -3.11 0.22
C SER A 93 -1.88 -4.60 0.01
N GLN A 94 -2.71 -5.23 -0.82
CA GLN A 94 -2.56 -6.65 -1.16
C GLN A 94 -1.28 -6.92 -1.93
N ARG A 95 -0.92 -6.06 -2.88
CA ARG A 95 0.32 -6.19 -3.66
C ARG A 95 1.54 -6.13 -2.74
N TYR A 96 1.57 -5.19 -1.81
CA TYR A 96 2.66 -5.06 -0.85
C TYR A 96 2.73 -6.27 0.09
N THR A 97 1.59 -6.77 0.54
CA THR A 97 1.52 -7.95 1.39
C THR A 97 2.07 -9.18 0.66
N LYS A 98 1.69 -9.37 -0.61
CA LYS A 98 2.19 -10.48 -1.44
C LYS A 98 3.69 -10.35 -1.69
N ALA A 99 4.17 -9.15 -2.03
CA ALA A 99 5.59 -8.91 -2.27
C ALA A 99 6.42 -9.18 -1.01
N THR A 100 5.92 -8.76 0.15
CA THR A 100 6.57 -9.02 1.45
C THR A 100 6.59 -10.50 1.76
N ALA A 101 5.49 -11.22 1.55
CA ALA A 101 5.41 -12.65 1.75
C ALA A 101 6.37 -13.42 0.84
N GLN A 102 6.48 -13.01 -0.42
CA GLN A 102 7.42 -13.60 -1.38
C GLN A 102 8.87 -13.39 -0.94
N SER A 103 9.23 -12.17 -0.53
CA SER A 103 10.57 -11.86 -0.03
C SER A 103 10.89 -12.67 1.23
N ASN A 104 9.90 -12.86 2.10
CA ASN A 104 10.05 -13.69 3.30
C ASN A 104 10.28 -15.16 2.97
N GLU A 105 9.54 -15.70 1.99
CA GLU A 105 9.75 -17.07 1.51
C GLU A 105 11.16 -17.26 0.93
N GLU A 106 11.62 -16.31 0.13
CA GLU A 106 12.95 -16.33 -0.44
C GLU A 106 14.02 -16.27 0.66
N ARG A 107 13.81 -15.43 1.67
CA ARG A 107 14.70 -15.35 2.83
C ARG A 107 14.75 -16.69 3.58
N LEU A 108 13.61 -17.31 3.84
CA LEU A 108 13.53 -18.60 4.52
C LEU A 108 14.23 -19.70 3.72
N GLN A 109 14.07 -19.68 2.42
CA GLN A 109 14.75 -20.64 1.52
C GLN A 109 16.28 -20.47 1.59
N LEU A 110 16.76 -19.24 1.57
CA LEU A 110 18.18 -18.95 1.74
C LEU A 110 18.72 -19.41 3.09
N GLN A 111 17.93 -19.24 4.15
CA GLN A 111 18.30 -19.72 5.49
C GLN A 111 18.39 -21.25 5.53
N ARG A 112 17.46 -21.95 4.88
CA ARG A 112 17.47 -23.43 4.77
C ARG A 112 18.70 -23.90 4.00
N GLU A 113 19.00 -23.28 2.88
CA GLU A 113 20.15 -23.60 2.07
C GLU A 113 21.45 -23.37 2.83
N ARG A 114 21.56 -22.27 3.55
CA ARG A 114 22.70 -21.96 4.43
C ARG A 114 22.85 -23.03 5.51
N SER A 115 21.75 -23.45 6.12
CA SER A 115 21.75 -24.46 7.18
C SER A 115 22.17 -25.84 6.72
N ARG A 116 22.00 -26.12 5.41
CA ARG A 116 22.43 -27.40 4.81
C ARG A 116 23.91 -27.46 4.52
N LEU A 117 24.61 -26.34 4.57
CA LEU A 117 26.04 -26.32 4.35
C LEU A 117 26.78 -26.98 5.49
N SER A 118 27.73 -27.84 5.16
CA SER A 118 28.56 -28.51 6.13
C SER A 118 29.48 -27.49 6.87
N TRP A 119 29.66 -27.71 8.16
CA TRP A 119 30.57 -26.93 8.97
C TRP A 119 32.00 -27.46 8.96
N ASP A 120 32.22 -28.60 8.36
CA ASP A 120 33.53 -29.26 8.28
C ASP A 120 34.45 -28.70 7.20
#